data_54d3d3a3dc23b3e20d5b93f08a27986a
#
_entry.id   54d3d3a3dc23b3e20d5b93f08a27986a
#
_cell.length_a   1.000
_cell.length_b   1.000
_cell.length_c   1.000
_cell.angle_alpha   90.00
_cell.angle_beta   90.00
_cell.angle_gamma   90.00
#
_symmetry.space_group_name_H-M   'P 1'
#
loop_
_entity.id
_entity.type
_entity.pdbx_description
1 polymer ?
#
loop_
_entity_poly.entity_id
_entity_poly.type
_entity_poly.pdbx_seq_one_letter_code
_entity_poly.pdbx_strand_id
1 'polypeptide(L)'
;MTAYTTVQCPELDPDSLAPSIPLIVSNFTLGIGRVFSGFIADAFGPINSLFFSFFAGGILQLAFWSNATTYGSIIAFGALYQLLGGWFFALLPYAAAQLFGTRGLATITGYIIAGQSPGQFAGASLSGVVLDGTGSYQKVAYYSGSLMLAGSLCILPARFLREKRILARL
;
A
#
# COMPACT_ATOMS: atom_id res chain seq x y z
N MET A 1 -0.35 -1.31 13.20
CA MET A 1 1.08 -1.06 13.56
C MET A 1 1.25 -1.06 15.07
N THR A 2 0.61 -0.18 15.83
CA THR A 2 0.76 -0.11 17.31
C THR A 2 0.54 -1.46 18.00
N ALA A 3 -0.56 -2.15 17.76
CA ALA A 3 -0.83 -3.46 18.33
C ALA A 3 0.25 -4.51 17.97
N TYR A 4 0.78 -4.47 16.75
CA TYR A 4 1.89 -5.33 16.34
C TYR A 4 3.17 -5.02 17.12
N THR A 5 3.48 -3.72 17.27
CA THR A 5 4.67 -3.28 18.03
C THR A 5 4.59 -3.72 19.49
N THR A 6 3.43 -3.58 20.13
CA THR A 6 3.23 -3.98 21.54
C THR A 6 3.40 -5.48 21.72
N VAL A 7 2.96 -6.31 20.76
CA VAL A 7 3.10 -7.77 20.83
C VAL A 7 4.52 -8.22 20.58
N GLN A 8 5.24 -7.60 19.64
CA GLN A 8 6.62 -7.99 19.29
C GLN A 8 7.67 -7.43 20.24
N CYS A 9 7.38 -6.31 20.90
CA CYS A 9 8.29 -5.62 21.80
C CYS A 9 7.60 -5.40 23.16
N PRO A 10 7.40 -6.45 23.98
CA PRO A 10 6.71 -6.34 25.26
C PRO A 10 7.48 -5.53 26.32
N GLU A 11 8.74 -5.22 26.05
CA GLU A 11 9.58 -4.37 26.90
C GLU A 11 9.20 -2.88 26.84
N LEU A 12 8.42 -2.50 25.83
CA LEU A 12 7.95 -1.12 25.69
C LEU A 12 6.74 -0.88 26.58
N ASP A 13 6.79 0.19 27.36
CA ASP A 13 5.65 0.63 28.17
C ASP A 13 4.47 0.97 27.25
N PRO A 14 3.32 0.25 27.39
CA PRO A 14 2.13 0.47 26.54
C PRO A 14 1.57 1.89 26.64
N ASP A 15 1.74 2.55 27.79
CA ASP A 15 1.23 3.90 28.07
C ASP A 15 2.18 4.99 27.53
N SER A 16 3.37 4.62 27.06
CA SER A 16 4.32 5.55 26.44
C SER A 16 4.01 5.81 24.97
N LEU A 17 4.67 6.82 24.39
CA LEU A 17 4.59 7.09 22.93
C LEU A 17 5.37 6.08 22.08
N ALA A 18 6.22 5.26 22.70
CA ALA A 18 7.12 4.35 21.99
C ALA A 18 6.39 3.36 21.03
N PRO A 19 5.28 2.69 21.40
CA PRO A 19 4.54 1.84 20.47
C PRO A 19 3.93 2.57 19.27
N SER A 20 3.73 3.90 19.38
CA SER A 20 3.13 4.73 18.33
C SER A 20 4.16 5.34 17.37
N ILE A 21 5.45 5.37 17.72
CA ILE A 21 6.51 5.94 16.88
C ILE A 21 6.55 5.30 15.48
N PRO A 22 6.46 3.96 15.31
CA PRO A 22 6.44 3.37 13.98
C PRO A 22 5.29 3.89 13.11
N LEU A 23 4.13 4.16 13.70
CA LEU A 23 2.98 4.73 13.00
C LEU A 23 3.23 6.20 12.61
N ILE A 24 3.81 6.99 13.50
CA ILE A 24 4.14 8.39 13.23
C ILE A 24 5.15 8.49 12.08
N VAL A 25 6.23 7.72 12.14
CA VAL A 25 7.24 7.66 11.08
C VAL A 25 6.62 7.22 9.76
N SER A 26 5.76 6.20 9.78
CA SER A 26 5.05 5.72 8.59
C SER A 26 4.21 6.82 7.94
N ASN A 27 3.44 7.57 8.72
CA ASN A 27 2.61 8.67 8.19
C ASN A 27 3.45 9.82 7.65
N PHE A 28 4.58 10.12 8.28
CA PHE A 28 5.51 11.14 7.79
C PHE A 28 6.12 10.72 6.44
N THR A 29 6.62 9.50 6.35
CA THR A 29 7.18 8.95 5.10
C THR A 29 6.12 8.78 4.00
N LEU A 30 4.86 8.55 4.35
CA LEU A 30 3.75 8.57 3.40
C LEU A 30 3.61 9.94 2.70
N GLY A 31 3.71 11.02 3.46
CA GLY A 31 3.70 12.40 2.90
C GLY A 31 4.81 12.60 1.88
N ILE A 32 6.03 12.20 2.25
CA ILE A 32 7.20 12.25 1.36
C ILE A 32 6.97 11.36 0.12
N GLY A 33 6.53 10.13 0.32
CA GLY A 33 6.25 9.17 -0.76
C GLY A 33 5.24 9.68 -1.78
N ARG A 34 4.20 10.41 -1.34
CA ARG A 34 3.21 11.02 -2.25
C ARG A 34 3.83 12.10 -3.15
N VAL A 35 4.74 12.90 -2.64
CA VAL A 35 5.47 13.89 -3.45
C VAL A 35 6.35 13.18 -4.48
N PHE A 36 7.13 12.19 -4.05
CA PHE A 36 7.97 11.39 -4.96
C PHE A 36 7.15 10.64 -6.02
N SER A 37 5.98 10.13 -5.65
CA SER A 37 5.11 9.42 -6.59
C SER A 37 4.69 10.28 -7.78
N GLY A 38 4.48 11.59 -7.58
CA GLY A 38 4.19 12.54 -8.66
C GLY A 38 5.33 12.61 -9.67
N PHE A 39 6.56 12.82 -9.21
CA PHE A 39 7.73 12.87 -10.08
C PHE A 39 7.95 11.56 -10.85
N ILE A 40 7.75 10.42 -10.20
CA ILE A 40 7.88 9.11 -10.84
C ILE A 40 6.76 8.91 -11.86
N ALA A 41 5.53 9.33 -11.55
CA ALA A 41 4.41 9.23 -12.47
C ALA A 41 4.59 10.12 -13.71
N ASP A 42 5.20 11.29 -13.56
CA ASP A 42 5.53 12.16 -14.69
C ASP A 42 6.62 11.56 -15.59
N ALA A 43 7.54 10.78 -14.99
CA ALA A 43 8.62 10.12 -15.73
C ALA A 43 8.19 8.82 -16.42
N PHE A 44 7.45 7.96 -15.72
CA PHE A 44 7.13 6.58 -16.14
C PHE A 44 5.64 6.36 -16.48
N GLY A 45 4.80 7.36 -16.23
CA GLY A 45 3.35 7.27 -16.36
C GLY A 45 2.65 6.77 -15.07
N PRO A 46 1.44 7.27 -14.77
CA PRO A 46 0.75 6.99 -13.51
C PRO A 46 0.30 5.53 -13.37
N ILE A 47 -0.06 4.85 -14.46
CA ILE A 47 -0.48 3.44 -14.40
C ILE A 47 0.71 2.52 -14.08
N ASN A 48 1.89 2.80 -14.66
CA ASN A 48 3.11 2.07 -14.37
C ASN A 48 3.57 2.28 -12.93
N SER A 49 3.47 3.52 -12.46
CA SER A 49 3.82 3.91 -11.10
C SER A 49 2.87 3.27 -10.08
N LEU A 50 1.58 3.18 -10.40
CA LEU A 50 0.59 2.44 -9.61
C LEU A 50 0.95 0.95 -9.52
N PHE A 51 1.22 0.30 -10.65
CA PHE A 51 1.67 -1.08 -10.66
C PHE A 51 2.89 -1.29 -9.79
N PHE A 52 3.92 -0.46 -9.96
CA PHE A 52 5.15 -0.53 -9.18
C PHE A 52 4.89 -0.37 -7.68
N SER A 53 4.05 0.59 -7.28
CA SER A 53 3.70 0.82 -5.88
C SER A 53 3.04 -0.42 -5.24
N PHE A 54 2.03 -1.00 -5.89
CA PHE A 54 1.38 -2.21 -5.37
C PHE A 54 2.31 -3.41 -5.36
N PHE A 55 3.12 -3.59 -6.40
CA PHE A 55 4.07 -4.69 -6.50
C PHE A 55 5.16 -4.59 -5.44
N ALA A 56 5.81 -3.42 -5.30
CA ALA A 56 6.83 -3.19 -4.28
C ALA A 56 6.26 -3.30 -2.86
N GLY A 57 5.07 -2.74 -2.62
CA GLY A 57 4.38 -2.85 -1.33
C GLY A 57 4.05 -4.31 -0.97
N GLY A 58 3.59 -5.11 -1.93
CA GLY A 58 3.33 -6.54 -1.73
C GLY A 58 4.59 -7.32 -1.38
N ILE A 59 5.70 -7.06 -2.09
CA ILE A 59 7.01 -7.69 -1.78
C ILE A 59 7.48 -7.28 -0.38
N LEU A 60 7.38 -6.00 -0.02
CA LEU A 60 7.77 -5.54 1.31
C LEU A 60 6.96 -6.21 2.41
N GLN A 61 5.68 -6.43 2.21
CA GLN A 61 4.85 -7.17 3.16
C GLN A 61 5.29 -8.63 3.29
N LEU A 62 5.52 -9.31 2.17
CA LEU A 62 5.90 -10.73 2.18
C LEU A 62 7.31 -10.95 2.72
N ALA A 63 8.28 -10.14 2.31
CA ALA A 63 9.67 -10.35 2.63
C ALA A 63 10.12 -9.65 3.90
N PHE A 64 9.65 -8.42 4.14
CA PHE A 64 10.16 -7.59 5.22
C PHE A 64 9.26 -7.63 6.46
N TRP A 65 7.94 -7.40 6.30
CA TRP A 65 7.05 -7.43 7.46
C TRP A 65 6.99 -8.82 8.12
N SER A 66 6.97 -9.89 7.34
CA SER A 66 6.95 -11.25 7.88
C SER A 66 8.15 -11.58 8.79
N ASN A 67 9.25 -10.84 8.64
CA ASN A 67 10.50 -11.03 9.40
C ASN A 67 10.81 -9.85 10.34
N ALA A 68 9.95 -8.84 10.43
CA ALA A 68 10.18 -7.65 11.25
C ALA A 68 9.85 -7.92 12.73
N THR A 69 10.78 -8.48 13.47
CA THR A 69 10.61 -8.86 14.89
C THR A 69 11.21 -7.84 15.87
N THR A 70 12.13 -6.99 15.41
CA THR A 70 12.76 -5.96 16.24
C THR A 70 12.11 -4.60 16.06
N TYR A 71 12.11 -3.76 17.10
CA TYR A 71 11.53 -2.42 17.06
C TYR A 71 12.06 -1.59 15.89
N GLY A 72 13.37 -1.61 15.66
CA GLY A 72 13.99 -0.92 14.52
C GLY A 72 13.52 -1.44 13.17
N SER A 73 13.32 -2.77 13.02
CA SER A 73 12.82 -3.35 11.78
C SER A 73 11.35 -3.01 11.52
N ILE A 74 10.54 -2.86 12.57
CA ILE A 74 9.14 -2.42 12.44
C ILE A 74 9.06 -0.98 11.95
N ILE A 75 9.90 -0.08 12.49
CA ILE A 75 10.00 1.32 12.03
C ILE A 75 10.46 1.37 10.56
N ALA A 76 11.54 0.64 10.25
CA ALA A 76 12.09 0.60 8.89
C ALA A 76 11.08 0.04 7.88
N PHE A 77 10.36 -1.03 8.24
CA PHE A 77 9.28 -1.56 7.41
C PHE A 77 8.18 -0.51 7.17
N GLY A 78 7.69 0.13 8.24
CA GLY A 78 6.65 1.15 8.14
C GLY A 78 7.07 2.32 7.23
N ALA A 79 8.30 2.79 7.38
CA ALA A 79 8.85 3.86 6.56
C ALA A 79 8.96 3.45 5.07
N LEU A 80 9.56 2.30 4.77
CA LEU A 80 9.74 1.82 3.40
C LEU A 80 8.41 1.48 2.73
N TYR A 81 7.51 0.84 3.47
CA TYR A 81 6.19 0.47 2.96
C TYR A 81 5.38 1.70 2.55
N GLN A 82 5.35 2.73 3.38
CA GLN A 82 4.61 3.95 3.07
C GLN A 82 5.30 4.80 2.00
N LEU A 83 6.63 4.77 1.97
CA LEU A 83 7.41 5.46 0.94
C LEU A 83 7.16 4.91 -0.46
N LEU A 84 7.01 3.57 -0.61
CA LEU A 84 6.88 2.89 -1.89
C LEU A 84 5.46 2.39 -2.18
N GLY A 85 4.74 1.89 -1.18
CA GLY A 85 3.40 1.31 -1.31
C GLY A 85 2.25 2.29 -1.12
N GLY A 86 2.52 3.48 -0.57
CA GLY A 86 1.48 4.46 -0.21
C GLY A 86 1.03 5.40 -1.32
N TRP A 87 1.43 5.19 -2.58
CA TRP A 87 1.20 6.13 -3.69
C TRP A 87 -0.23 6.13 -4.25
N PHE A 88 -1.00 5.11 -3.93
CA PHE A 88 -2.31 4.87 -4.52
C PHE A 88 -3.22 6.12 -4.53
N PHE A 89 -3.44 6.73 -3.37
CA PHE A 89 -4.34 7.90 -3.28
C PHE A 89 -3.86 9.13 -4.05
N ALA A 90 -2.55 9.28 -4.23
CA ALA A 90 -2.00 10.38 -5.01
C ALA A 90 -2.10 10.11 -6.51
N LEU A 91 -1.87 8.86 -6.93
CA LEU A 91 -1.83 8.49 -8.34
C LEU A 91 -3.20 8.18 -8.94
N LEU A 92 -4.19 7.83 -8.11
CA LEU A 92 -5.53 7.44 -8.56
C LEU A 92 -6.21 8.50 -9.45
N PRO A 93 -6.34 9.77 -9.02
CA PRO A 93 -6.97 10.78 -9.86
C PRO A 93 -6.16 11.07 -11.13
N TYR A 94 -4.83 10.97 -11.06
CA TYR A 94 -3.97 11.16 -12.22
C TYR A 94 -4.14 10.01 -13.23
N ALA A 95 -4.15 8.77 -12.80
CA ALA A 95 -4.43 7.61 -13.63
C ALA A 95 -5.85 7.66 -14.24
N ALA A 96 -6.85 8.09 -13.45
CA ALA A 96 -8.20 8.27 -13.93
C ALA A 96 -8.29 9.36 -15.01
N ALA A 97 -7.60 10.50 -14.83
CA ALA A 97 -7.54 11.56 -15.83
C ALA A 97 -6.92 11.09 -17.15
N GLN A 98 -5.89 10.26 -17.05
CA GLN A 98 -5.21 9.70 -18.21
C GLN A 98 -6.06 8.67 -18.96
N LEU A 99 -6.82 7.84 -18.23
CA LEU A 99 -7.66 6.79 -18.83
C LEU A 99 -8.96 7.35 -19.44
N PHE A 100 -9.61 8.29 -18.76
CA PHE A 100 -10.97 8.73 -19.07
C PHE A 100 -11.06 10.20 -19.50
N GLY A 101 -9.93 10.93 -19.42
CA GLY A 101 -9.90 12.37 -19.67
C GLY A 101 -10.28 13.18 -18.42
N THR A 102 -10.21 14.50 -18.57
CA THR A 102 -10.47 15.43 -17.45
C THR A 102 -11.96 15.75 -17.26
N ARG A 103 -12.80 15.45 -18.24
CA ARG A 103 -14.24 15.74 -18.18
C ARG A 103 -14.93 14.77 -17.21
N GLY A 104 -15.51 15.30 -16.14
CA GLY A 104 -16.16 14.49 -15.11
C GLY A 104 -15.19 13.74 -14.19
N LEU A 105 -13.92 14.14 -14.13
CA LEU A 105 -12.88 13.48 -13.37
C LEU A 105 -13.24 13.26 -11.90
N ALA A 106 -13.87 14.25 -11.25
CA ALA A 106 -14.31 14.14 -9.86
C ALA A 106 -15.31 12.99 -9.67
N THR A 107 -16.28 12.85 -10.58
CA THR A 107 -17.27 11.77 -10.55
C THR A 107 -16.62 10.41 -10.79
N ILE A 108 -15.73 10.31 -11.78
CA ILE A 108 -15.01 9.07 -12.10
C ILE A 108 -14.15 8.64 -10.91
N THR A 109 -13.37 9.54 -10.35
CA THR A 109 -12.53 9.28 -9.17
C THR A 109 -13.40 8.86 -7.97
N GLY A 110 -14.54 9.51 -7.76
CA GLY A 110 -15.50 9.15 -6.73
C GLY A 110 -16.02 7.72 -6.88
N TYR A 111 -16.39 7.30 -8.10
CA TYR A 111 -16.81 5.91 -8.37
C TYR A 111 -15.69 4.91 -8.12
N ILE A 112 -14.46 5.21 -8.50
CA ILE A 112 -13.32 4.33 -8.25
C ILE A 112 -13.08 4.18 -6.73
N ILE A 113 -13.13 5.27 -5.97
CA ILE A 113 -12.98 5.25 -4.51
C ILE A 113 -14.14 4.49 -3.86
N ALA A 114 -15.38 4.73 -4.30
CA ALA A 114 -16.54 3.98 -3.81
C ALA A 114 -16.43 2.48 -4.11
N GLY A 115 -15.92 2.11 -5.29
CA GLY A 115 -15.69 0.72 -5.67
C GLY A 115 -14.65 -0.01 -4.80
N GLN A 116 -13.78 0.71 -4.09
CA GLN A 116 -12.83 0.11 -3.13
C GLN A 116 -13.45 -0.20 -1.77
N SER A 117 -14.57 0.44 -1.42
CA SER A 117 -15.17 0.31 -0.08
C SER A 117 -15.42 -1.15 0.34
N PRO A 118 -15.95 -2.05 -0.52
CA PRO A 118 -16.11 -3.46 -0.17
C PRO A 118 -14.78 -4.14 0.17
N GLY A 119 -13.72 -3.83 -0.61
CA GLY A 119 -12.39 -4.37 -0.38
C GLY A 119 -11.75 -3.89 0.92
N GLN A 120 -11.92 -2.61 1.26
CA GLN A 120 -11.42 -2.05 2.52
C GLN A 120 -12.16 -2.63 3.73
N PHE A 121 -13.48 -2.75 3.63
CA PHE A 121 -14.30 -3.34 4.69
C PHE A 121 -13.99 -4.83 4.90
N ALA A 122 -13.98 -5.62 3.83
CA ALA A 122 -13.67 -7.04 3.90
C ALA A 122 -12.22 -7.32 4.27
N GLY A 123 -11.27 -6.52 3.77
CA GLY A 123 -9.84 -6.71 4.00
C GLY A 123 -9.46 -6.61 5.48
N ALA A 124 -9.95 -5.59 6.18
CA ALA A 124 -9.71 -5.42 7.60
C ALA A 124 -10.32 -6.57 8.42
N SER A 125 -11.59 -6.93 8.14
CA SER A 125 -12.30 -7.99 8.84
C SER A 125 -11.64 -9.36 8.61
N LEU A 126 -11.29 -9.69 7.37
CA LEU A 126 -10.62 -10.95 7.04
C LEU A 126 -9.22 -11.05 7.65
N SER A 127 -8.49 -9.94 7.71
CA SER A 127 -7.19 -9.89 8.40
C SER A 127 -7.32 -10.20 9.89
N GLY A 128 -8.39 -9.72 10.54
CA GLY A 128 -8.74 -10.06 11.93
C GLY A 128 -9.04 -11.55 12.10
N VAL A 129 -9.88 -12.11 11.24
CA VAL A 129 -10.20 -13.56 11.25
C VAL A 129 -8.96 -14.43 11.06
N VAL A 130 -8.05 -14.04 10.15
CA VAL A 130 -6.77 -14.75 9.96
C VAL A 130 -5.90 -14.66 11.21
N LEU A 131 -5.87 -13.51 11.87
CA LEU A 131 -5.12 -13.34 13.12
C LEU A 131 -5.72 -14.19 14.25
N ASP A 132 -7.03 -14.12 14.46
CA ASP A 132 -7.73 -14.86 15.51
C ASP A 132 -7.62 -16.37 15.31
N GLY A 133 -7.76 -16.85 14.07
CA GLY A 133 -7.69 -18.28 13.73
C GLY A 133 -6.29 -18.85 13.76
N THR A 134 -5.24 -18.02 13.62
CA THR A 134 -3.86 -18.51 13.48
C THR A 134 -2.91 -18.04 14.58
N GLY A 135 -3.29 -17.00 15.34
CA GLY A 135 -2.45 -16.37 16.35
C GLY A 135 -1.15 -15.74 15.82
N SER A 136 -1.01 -15.58 14.48
CA SER A 136 0.26 -15.21 13.86
C SER A 136 0.13 -14.02 12.92
N TYR A 137 0.80 -12.93 13.26
CA TYR A 137 0.91 -11.76 12.39
C TYR A 137 1.66 -12.06 11.07
N GLN A 138 2.55 -13.06 11.03
CA GLN A 138 3.21 -13.47 9.80
C GLN A 138 2.21 -13.97 8.76
N LYS A 139 1.19 -14.73 9.19
CA LYS A 139 0.13 -15.19 8.26
C LYS A 139 -0.73 -14.04 7.76
N VAL A 140 -0.95 -13.02 8.58
CA VAL A 140 -1.61 -11.78 8.15
C VAL A 140 -0.76 -11.04 7.12
N ALA A 141 0.57 -10.98 7.32
CA ALA A 141 1.48 -10.38 6.35
C ALA A 141 1.46 -11.12 5.01
N TYR A 142 1.47 -12.45 5.02
CA TYR A 142 1.35 -13.27 3.80
C TYR A 142 0.01 -13.08 3.11
N TYR A 143 -1.08 -13.05 3.85
CA TYR A 143 -2.41 -12.79 3.31
C TYR A 143 -2.49 -11.41 2.64
N SER A 144 -2.13 -10.35 3.34
CA SER A 144 -2.22 -8.98 2.80
C SER A 144 -1.22 -8.73 1.67
N GLY A 145 0.00 -9.24 1.78
CA GLY A 145 1.01 -9.14 0.73
C GLY A 145 0.63 -9.87 -0.56
N SER A 146 0.05 -11.08 -0.44
CA SER A 146 -0.42 -11.83 -1.61
C SER A 146 -1.60 -11.15 -2.29
N LEU A 147 -2.56 -10.58 -1.55
CA LEU A 147 -3.65 -9.79 -2.11
C LEU A 147 -3.14 -8.53 -2.83
N MET A 148 -2.13 -7.87 -2.27
CA MET A 148 -1.55 -6.69 -2.88
C MET A 148 -0.82 -7.02 -4.19
N LEU A 149 -0.09 -8.15 -4.24
CA LEU A 149 0.51 -8.66 -5.47
C LEU A 149 -0.55 -9.06 -6.50
N ALA A 150 -1.60 -9.77 -6.09
CA ALA A 150 -2.72 -10.11 -6.97
C ALA A 150 -3.38 -8.85 -7.54
N GLY A 151 -3.60 -7.83 -6.70
CA GLY A 151 -4.10 -6.52 -7.13
C GLY A 151 -3.19 -5.84 -8.14
N SER A 152 -1.86 -5.91 -7.96
CA SER A 152 -0.91 -5.37 -8.94
C SER A 152 -1.03 -6.07 -10.30
N LEU A 153 -1.19 -7.38 -10.30
CA LEU A 153 -1.37 -8.14 -11.54
C LEU A 153 -2.68 -7.79 -12.26
N CYS A 154 -3.74 -7.43 -11.53
CA CYS A 154 -5.00 -6.96 -12.12
C CYS A 154 -4.87 -5.60 -12.84
N ILE A 155 -3.84 -4.81 -12.55
CA ILE A 155 -3.56 -3.54 -13.27
C ILE A 155 -3.00 -3.81 -14.67
N LEU A 156 -2.27 -4.91 -14.88
CA LEU A 156 -1.62 -5.24 -16.15
C LEU A 156 -2.59 -5.36 -17.33
N PRO A 157 -3.74 -6.08 -17.24
CA PRO A 157 -4.70 -6.14 -18.34
C PRO A 157 -5.22 -4.77 -18.75
N ALA A 158 -5.56 -3.92 -17.79
CA ALA A 158 -6.03 -2.55 -18.07
C ALA A 158 -4.97 -1.73 -18.83
N ARG A 159 -3.70 -1.94 -18.51
CA ARG A 159 -2.58 -1.32 -19.20
C ARG A 159 -2.42 -1.84 -20.64
N PHE A 160 -2.38 -3.18 -20.83
CA PHE A 160 -2.16 -3.79 -22.14
C PHE A 160 -3.31 -3.58 -23.12
N LEU A 161 -4.53 -3.41 -22.63
CA LEU A 161 -5.68 -3.04 -23.46
C LEU A 161 -5.53 -1.65 -24.10
N ARG A 162 -4.79 -0.75 -23.45
CA ARG A 162 -4.61 0.62 -23.94
C ARG A 162 -3.33 0.80 -24.75
N GLU A 163 -2.25 0.13 -24.36
CA GLU A 163 -1.00 0.15 -25.15
C GLU A 163 -0.16 -1.10 -24.93
N LYS A 164 0.29 -1.68 -26.05
CA LYS A 164 1.07 -2.94 -26.05
C LYS A 164 2.56 -2.73 -25.74
N ARG A 165 3.05 -1.49 -25.71
CA ARG A 165 4.47 -1.21 -25.43
C ARG A 165 4.73 -1.15 -23.93
N ILE A 166 5.70 -1.95 -23.45
CA ILE A 166 6.00 -2.12 -22.02
C ILE A 166 6.52 -0.82 -21.36
N LEU A 167 7.19 0.05 -22.11
CA LEU A 167 7.81 1.31 -21.62
C LEU A 167 7.13 2.57 -22.19
N ALA A 168 5.94 2.46 -22.77
CA ALA A 168 5.24 3.66 -23.20
C ALA A 168 4.80 4.49 -21.98
N ARG A 169 5.08 5.80 -22.03
CA ARG A 169 4.47 6.78 -21.11
C ARG A 169 2.97 6.81 -21.38
N LEU A 170 2.21 6.24 -20.47
CA LEU A 170 0.76 6.38 -20.40
C LEU A 170 0.41 7.30 -19.27
#